data_94e9672ee4d6f1837d87af47b7357992
#
_entry.id   94e9672ee4d6f1837d87af47b7357992
#
_cell.length_a   1.000
_cell.length_b   1.000
_cell.length_c   1.000
_cell.angle_alpha   90.00
_cell.angle_beta   90.00
_cell.angle_gamma   90.00
#
_symmetry.space_group_name_H-M   'P 1'
#
loop_
_entity.id
_entity.type
_entity.pdbx_description
1 polymer ?
#
loop_
_entity_poly.entity_id
_entity_poly.type
_entity_poly.pdbx_seq_one_letter_code
_entity_poly.pdbx_strand_id
1 'polypeptide(L)'
;MRRQDRAVTDPEKIRTVIDSCEVCRLGFQDGRGVYVVPVNFGHAVEDGRHVFYFHGAAEGRKLDLVRRNGWAGFELDTGYQLQGAEEACGYTAAFRSVIGEGPIRVVEDPSEKRRGLAAIMRQSTGRGDWTFPDAAVDAVCVLRLEAEELSCKEHL
;
A
#
# COMPACT_ATOMS: atom_id res chain seq x y z
N MET A 1 15.94 5.33 8.73
CA MET A 1 16.20 5.84 7.35
C MET A 1 17.58 6.49 7.27
N ARG A 2 18.43 6.16 6.25
CA ARG A 2 19.80 6.69 6.12
C ARG A 2 19.84 8.13 5.57
N ARG A 3 19.04 8.46 4.55
CA ARG A 3 18.96 9.78 3.92
C ARG A 3 17.83 10.59 4.55
N GLN A 4 18.15 11.19 5.71
CA GLN A 4 17.17 12.01 6.45
C GLN A 4 16.84 13.33 5.76
N ASP A 5 17.75 13.83 4.93
CA ASP A 5 17.54 15.00 4.07
C ASP A 5 16.38 14.84 3.06
N ARG A 6 15.97 13.59 2.78
CA ARG A 6 14.85 13.27 1.91
C ARG A 6 13.60 12.79 2.65
N ALA A 7 13.63 12.82 3.98
CA ALA A 7 12.50 12.36 4.79
C ALA A 7 11.32 13.33 4.67
N VAL A 8 10.15 12.78 4.43
CA VAL A 8 8.86 13.49 4.52
C VAL A 8 8.23 13.09 5.84
N THR A 9 8.03 14.08 6.73
CA THR A 9 7.48 13.89 8.07
C THR A 9 6.13 14.58 8.27
N ASP A 10 5.74 15.45 7.35
CA ASP A 10 4.42 16.09 7.35
C ASP A 10 3.34 15.05 7.00
N PRO A 11 2.36 14.79 7.88
CA PRO A 11 1.31 13.81 7.66
C PRO A 11 0.47 14.05 6.39
N GLU A 12 0.16 15.31 6.08
CA GLU A 12 -0.62 15.65 4.88
C GLU A 12 0.18 15.41 3.60
N LYS A 13 1.48 15.68 3.64
CA LYS A 13 2.37 15.40 2.52
C LYS A 13 2.56 13.88 2.32
N ILE A 14 2.69 13.10 3.39
CA ILE A 14 2.72 11.63 3.33
C ILE A 14 1.45 11.10 2.65
N ARG A 15 0.29 11.60 3.07
CA ARG A 15 -1.00 11.24 2.48
C ARG A 15 -1.06 11.57 0.99
N THR A 16 -0.64 12.77 0.61
CA THR A 16 -0.56 13.18 -0.81
C THR A 16 0.34 12.25 -1.63
N VAL A 17 1.47 11.81 -1.07
CA VAL A 17 2.35 10.83 -1.74
C VAL A 17 1.64 9.49 -1.91
N ILE A 18 0.99 8.97 -0.86
CA ILE A 18 0.25 7.71 -0.92
C ILE A 18 -0.88 7.81 -1.97
N ASP A 19 -1.65 8.90 -1.95
CA ASP A 19 -2.78 9.12 -2.86
C ASP A 19 -2.34 9.21 -4.33
N SER A 20 -1.07 9.57 -4.59
CA SER A 20 -0.49 9.63 -5.93
C SER A 20 0.10 8.30 -6.43
N CYS A 21 0.14 7.27 -5.60
CA CYS A 21 0.63 5.95 -5.97
C CYS A 21 -0.50 5.09 -6.56
N GLU A 22 -0.18 4.27 -7.56
CA GLU A 22 -1.16 3.40 -8.25
C GLU A 22 -1.08 1.95 -7.79
N VAL A 23 0.11 1.51 -7.37
CA VAL A 23 0.39 0.11 -7.03
C VAL A 23 1.10 0.03 -5.68
N CYS A 24 0.67 -0.91 -4.86
CA CYS A 24 1.38 -1.33 -3.66
C CYS A 24 2.07 -2.67 -3.91
N ARG A 25 3.30 -2.81 -3.46
CA ARG A 25 4.01 -4.08 -3.45
C ARG A 25 4.05 -4.63 -2.04
N LEU A 26 3.34 -5.74 -1.81
CA LEU A 26 3.35 -6.45 -0.53
C LEU A 26 4.50 -7.46 -0.51
N GLY A 27 5.24 -7.48 0.58
CA GLY A 27 6.33 -8.41 0.84
C GLY A 27 6.02 -9.33 2.03
N PHE A 28 6.19 -10.64 1.83
CA PHE A 28 5.97 -11.66 2.85
C PHE A 28 7.18 -12.57 2.98
N GLN A 29 7.51 -12.95 4.20
CA GLN A 29 8.46 -14.05 4.41
C GLN A 29 7.81 -15.37 3.99
N ASP A 30 8.47 -16.13 3.15
CA ASP A 30 8.01 -17.43 2.67
C ASP A 30 9.16 -18.46 2.67
N GLY A 31 9.31 -19.16 3.76
CA GLY A 31 10.43 -20.07 4.01
C GLY A 31 11.77 -19.30 4.05
N ARG A 32 12.69 -19.61 3.12
CA ARG A 32 13.98 -18.92 3.01
C ARG A 32 13.92 -17.65 2.16
N GLY A 33 12.82 -17.47 1.43
CA GLY A 33 12.67 -16.39 0.47
C GLY A 33 11.72 -15.29 0.95
N VAL A 34 11.59 -14.30 0.09
CA VAL A 34 10.59 -13.24 0.21
C VAL A 34 9.66 -13.34 -1.00
N TYR A 35 8.36 -13.41 -0.75
CA TYR A 35 7.35 -13.33 -1.78
C TYR A 35 6.89 -11.88 -1.90
N VAL A 36 7.09 -11.28 -3.07
CA VAL A 36 6.64 -9.91 -3.38
C VAL A 36 5.56 -9.97 -4.43
N VAL A 37 4.45 -9.27 -4.19
CA VAL A 37 3.31 -9.23 -5.10
C VAL A 37 2.78 -7.82 -5.27
N PRO A 38 2.61 -7.32 -6.53
CA PRO A 38 1.94 -6.06 -6.79
C PRO A 38 0.44 -6.21 -6.65
N VAL A 39 -0.19 -5.23 -6.03
CA VAL A 39 -1.63 -5.21 -5.77
C VAL A 39 -2.19 -3.79 -5.88
N ASN A 40 -3.45 -3.67 -6.30
CA ASN A 40 -4.20 -2.44 -6.12
C ASN A 40 -4.53 -2.29 -4.64
N PHE A 41 -4.63 -1.06 -4.18
CA PHE A 41 -4.86 -0.77 -2.77
C PHE A 41 -5.85 0.36 -2.57
N GLY A 42 -6.38 0.46 -1.37
CA GLY A 42 -7.07 1.64 -0.85
C GLY A 42 -6.41 2.10 0.42
N HIS A 43 -6.39 3.40 0.65
CA HIS A 43 -5.78 4.00 1.83
C HIS A 43 -6.82 4.74 2.68
N ALA A 44 -6.66 4.61 3.99
CA ALA A 44 -7.40 5.37 5.00
C ALA A 44 -6.47 5.74 6.16
N VAL A 45 -6.88 6.72 6.95
CA VAL A 45 -6.27 7.02 8.24
C VAL A 45 -7.31 6.77 9.32
N GLU A 46 -7.03 5.86 10.23
CA GLU A 46 -7.90 5.47 11.33
C GLU A 46 -7.13 5.66 12.65
N ASP A 47 -7.65 6.46 13.56
CA ASP A 47 -7.00 6.79 14.85
C ASP A 47 -5.53 7.24 14.72
N GLY A 48 -5.23 8.00 13.65
CA GLY A 48 -3.91 8.52 13.37
C GLY A 48 -2.94 7.50 12.72
N ARG A 49 -3.39 6.29 12.43
CA ARG A 49 -2.61 5.24 11.78
C ARG A 49 -2.98 5.09 10.31
N HIS A 50 -2.00 4.83 9.48
CA HIS A 50 -2.22 4.51 8.07
C HIS A 50 -2.72 3.07 7.94
N VAL A 51 -3.85 2.91 7.28
CA VAL A 51 -4.50 1.62 7.01
C VAL A 51 -4.59 1.42 5.51
N PHE A 52 -4.18 0.24 5.07
CA PHE A 52 -4.22 -0.15 3.67
C PHE A 52 -5.16 -1.34 3.49
N TYR A 53 -6.03 -1.23 2.48
CA TYR A 53 -6.96 -2.28 2.09
C TYR A 53 -6.57 -2.85 0.75
N PHE A 54 -6.67 -4.17 0.62
CA PHE A 54 -6.42 -4.90 -0.62
C PHE A 54 -7.55 -5.87 -0.88
N HIS A 55 -7.76 -6.25 -2.13
CA HIS A 55 -8.72 -7.28 -2.48
C HIS A 55 -8.07 -8.39 -3.31
N GLY A 56 -8.72 -9.54 -3.38
CA GLY A 56 -8.24 -10.65 -4.18
C GLY A 56 -9.18 -11.85 -4.11
N ALA A 57 -8.73 -12.94 -4.72
CA ALA A 57 -9.41 -14.22 -4.63
C ALA A 57 -9.41 -14.75 -3.18
N ALA A 58 -10.40 -15.59 -2.88
CA ALA A 58 -10.54 -16.23 -1.56
C ALA A 58 -9.52 -17.36 -1.31
N GLU A 59 -8.59 -17.59 -2.24
CA GLU A 59 -7.54 -18.61 -2.18
C GLU A 59 -6.27 -18.14 -2.87
N GLY A 60 -5.15 -18.83 -2.63
CA GLY A 60 -3.87 -18.62 -3.28
C GLY A 60 -2.76 -18.16 -2.32
N ARG A 61 -1.52 -18.20 -2.83
CA ARG A 61 -0.28 -18.02 -2.06
C ARG A 61 -0.28 -16.77 -1.18
N LYS A 62 -0.77 -15.64 -1.70
CA LYS A 62 -0.87 -14.38 -0.93
C LYS A 62 -1.72 -14.56 0.32
N LEU A 63 -2.91 -15.17 0.18
CA LEU A 63 -3.84 -15.36 1.29
C LEU A 63 -3.30 -16.37 2.31
N ASP A 64 -2.63 -17.44 1.85
CA ASP A 64 -1.98 -18.41 2.73
C ASP A 64 -0.89 -17.76 3.57
N LEU A 65 -0.12 -16.84 2.97
CA LEU A 65 0.92 -16.07 3.65
C LEU A 65 0.35 -15.07 4.66
N VAL A 66 -0.75 -14.40 4.32
CA VAL A 66 -1.47 -13.53 5.27
C VAL A 66 -1.92 -14.32 6.49
N ARG A 67 -2.54 -15.49 6.30
CA ARG A 67 -3.02 -16.34 7.39
C ARG A 67 -1.90 -16.91 8.25
N ARG A 68 -0.79 -17.28 7.61
CA ARG A 68 0.35 -17.90 8.29
C ARG A 68 1.20 -16.89 9.05
N ASN A 69 1.49 -15.74 8.44
CA ASN A 69 2.43 -14.78 8.96
C ASN A 69 1.75 -13.70 9.82
N GLY A 70 0.55 -13.26 9.46
CA GLY A 70 -0.14 -12.15 10.12
C GLY A 70 0.61 -10.81 10.03
N TRP A 71 1.65 -10.72 9.21
CA TRP A 71 2.53 -9.57 9.07
C TRP A 71 2.99 -9.42 7.62
N ALA A 72 3.10 -8.20 7.13
CA ALA A 72 3.65 -7.90 5.82
C ALA A 72 4.41 -6.58 5.81
N GLY A 73 5.46 -6.52 4.99
CA GLY A 73 6.05 -5.28 4.54
C GLY A 73 5.34 -4.77 3.30
N PHE A 74 5.41 -3.46 3.07
CA PHE A 74 4.86 -2.87 1.86
C PHE A 74 5.74 -1.74 1.32
N GLU A 75 5.60 -1.50 0.04
CA GLU A 75 6.25 -0.42 -0.68
C GLU A 75 5.29 0.19 -1.70
N LEU A 76 5.34 1.52 -1.82
CA LEU A 76 4.64 2.35 -2.79
C LEU A 76 5.63 3.33 -3.39
N ASP A 77 5.60 3.54 -4.70
CA ASP A 77 6.42 4.57 -5.33
C ASP A 77 5.67 5.31 -6.44
N THR A 78 6.10 6.52 -6.71
CA THR A 78 5.53 7.36 -7.76
C THR A 78 6.50 8.44 -8.22
N GLY A 79 6.20 9.07 -9.34
CA GLY A 79 6.90 10.26 -9.82
C GLY A 79 8.36 10.01 -10.20
N TYR A 80 8.71 8.77 -10.61
CA TYR A 80 10.06 8.49 -11.11
C TYR A 80 10.34 9.30 -12.37
N GLN A 81 11.42 10.10 -12.32
CA GLN A 81 11.89 10.86 -13.46
C GLN A 81 13.43 10.92 -13.46
N LEU A 82 14.05 10.31 -14.46
CA LEU A 82 15.49 10.36 -14.63
C LEU A 82 15.96 11.79 -14.98
N GLN A 83 16.95 12.28 -14.27
CA GLN A 83 17.60 13.56 -14.50
C GLN A 83 19.00 13.29 -15.04
N GLY A 84 19.24 13.71 -16.28
CA GLY A 84 20.51 13.50 -16.97
C GLY A 84 21.59 14.48 -16.56
N ALA A 85 22.85 14.07 -16.81
CA ALA A 85 24.05 14.88 -16.65
C ALA A 85 25.03 14.53 -17.78
N GLU A 86 26.10 15.31 -17.93
CA GLU A 86 27.15 15.02 -18.92
C GLU A 86 27.92 13.74 -18.57
N GLU A 87 28.15 13.51 -17.26
CA GLU A 87 28.83 12.32 -16.78
C GLU A 87 27.87 11.35 -16.11
N ALA A 88 28.14 10.03 -16.24
CA ALA A 88 27.29 8.97 -15.70
C ALA A 88 27.06 9.07 -14.18
N CYS A 89 28.06 9.48 -13.42
CA CYS A 89 27.95 9.66 -11.97
C CYS A 89 27.11 10.88 -11.55
N GLY A 90 26.82 11.79 -12.48
CA GLY A 90 25.95 12.94 -12.25
C GLY A 90 24.46 12.64 -12.44
N TYR A 91 24.10 11.51 -13.07
CA TYR A 91 22.70 11.12 -13.23
C TYR A 91 22.03 10.91 -11.89
N THR A 92 20.83 11.41 -11.75
CA THR A 92 19.96 11.19 -10.57
C THR A 92 18.53 10.98 -10.99
N ALA A 93 17.64 10.69 -10.06
CA ALA A 93 16.22 10.54 -10.34
C ALA A 93 15.38 11.27 -9.30
N ALA A 94 14.36 11.97 -9.77
CA ALA A 94 13.25 12.39 -8.93
C ALA A 94 12.38 11.17 -8.62
N PHE A 95 11.84 11.09 -7.42
CA PHE A 95 10.91 10.06 -6.99
C PHE A 95 10.25 10.41 -5.66
N ARG A 96 9.14 9.75 -5.37
CA ARG A 96 8.54 9.67 -4.05
C ARG A 96 8.30 8.21 -3.72
N SER A 97 8.51 7.83 -2.48
CA SER A 97 8.28 6.44 -2.04
C SER A 97 7.84 6.37 -0.59
N VAL A 98 7.01 5.38 -0.31
CA VAL A 98 6.58 5.02 1.04
C VAL A 98 6.90 3.55 1.26
N ILE A 99 7.58 3.25 2.35
CA ILE A 99 7.81 1.88 2.81
C ILE A 99 7.35 1.75 4.25
N GLY A 100 6.82 0.60 4.58
CA GLY A 100 6.39 0.32 5.94
C GLY A 100 6.10 -1.16 6.15
N GLU A 101 5.67 -1.48 7.35
CA GLU A 101 5.28 -2.82 7.73
C GLU A 101 4.26 -2.80 8.86
N GLY A 102 3.54 -3.88 9.02
CA GLY A 102 2.58 -4.03 10.08
C GLY A 102 1.74 -5.29 10.00
N PRO A 103 0.83 -5.49 10.97
CA PRO A 103 -0.11 -6.59 10.97
C PRO A 103 -1.03 -6.53 9.74
N ILE A 104 -1.21 -7.69 9.11
CA ILE A 104 -2.13 -7.89 8.00
C ILE A 104 -3.09 -9.03 8.32
N ARG A 105 -4.36 -8.84 8.01
CA ARG A 105 -5.41 -9.83 8.25
C ARG A 105 -6.47 -9.86 7.16
N VAL A 106 -7.22 -10.94 7.14
CA VAL A 106 -8.46 -11.04 6.38
C VAL A 106 -9.54 -10.23 7.10
N VAL A 107 -10.33 -9.48 6.35
CA VAL A 107 -11.49 -8.75 6.86
C VAL A 107 -12.71 -9.66 6.78
N GLU A 108 -13.28 -9.99 7.92
CA GLU A 108 -14.49 -10.86 8.01
C GLU A 108 -15.78 -10.03 8.06
N ASP A 109 -15.77 -8.87 8.73
CA ASP A 109 -16.95 -8.01 8.86
C ASP A 109 -17.39 -7.41 7.51
N PRO A 110 -18.65 -7.63 7.07
CA PRO A 110 -19.16 -7.10 5.80
C PRO A 110 -19.11 -5.57 5.72
N SER A 111 -19.32 -4.87 6.82
CA SER A 111 -19.28 -3.40 6.85
C SER A 111 -17.85 -2.91 6.64
N GLU A 112 -16.85 -3.55 7.26
CA GLU A 112 -15.44 -3.25 7.05
C GLU A 112 -15.00 -3.62 5.62
N LYS A 113 -15.46 -4.75 5.07
CA LYS A 113 -15.23 -5.10 3.65
C LYS A 113 -15.69 -3.99 2.71
N ARG A 114 -16.89 -3.44 2.93
CA ARG A 114 -17.43 -2.35 2.10
C ARG A 114 -16.58 -1.07 2.22
N ARG A 115 -16.13 -0.72 3.43
CA ARG A 115 -15.23 0.42 3.62
C ARG A 115 -13.91 0.21 2.89
N GLY A 116 -13.33 -0.98 2.99
CA GLY A 116 -12.10 -1.35 2.27
C GLY A 116 -12.24 -1.27 0.76
N LEU A 117 -13.34 -1.83 0.21
CA LEU A 117 -13.64 -1.77 -1.22
C LEU A 117 -13.86 -0.32 -1.69
N ALA A 118 -14.57 0.50 -0.89
CA ALA A 118 -14.76 1.91 -1.19
C ALA A 118 -13.43 2.69 -1.19
N ALA A 119 -12.52 2.37 -0.26
CA ALA A 119 -11.18 2.96 -0.23
C ALA A 119 -10.37 2.58 -1.48
N ILE A 120 -10.41 1.30 -1.90
CA ILE A 120 -9.73 0.83 -3.12
C ILE A 120 -10.29 1.54 -4.36
N MET A 121 -11.61 1.67 -4.46
CA MET A 121 -12.23 2.36 -5.59
C MET A 121 -11.91 3.86 -5.60
N ARG A 122 -11.86 4.49 -4.43
CA ARG A 122 -11.47 5.90 -4.33
C ARG A 122 -10.03 6.09 -4.79
N GLN A 123 -9.10 5.25 -4.37
CA GLN A 123 -7.70 5.29 -4.78
C GLN A 123 -7.57 5.16 -6.30
N SER A 124 -8.31 4.22 -6.90
CA SER A 124 -8.19 3.92 -8.33
C SER A 124 -8.93 4.89 -9.23
N THR A 125 -10.02 5.51 -8.77
CA THR A 125 -10.94 6.29 -9.62
C THR A 125 -11.13 7.74 -9.20
N GLY A 126 -10.62 8.12 -8.01
CA GLY A 126 -10.89 9.41 -7.37
C GLY A 126 -12.29 9.56 -6.81
N ARG A 127 -13.17 8.54 -6.95
CA ARG A 127 -14.57 8.57 -6.51
C ARG A 127 -14.81 7.61 -5.34
N GLY A 128 -15.59 8.05 -4.36
CA GLY A 128 -15.95 7.26 -3.18
C GLY A 128 -17.43 6.89 -3.05
N ASP A 129 -18.26 7.21 -4.05
CA ASP A 129 -19.73 7.05 -4.06
C ASP A 129 -20.18 5.70 -4.66
N TRP A 130 -19.33 4.69 -4.57
CA TRP A 130 -19.60 3.35 -5.09
C TRP A 130 -20.49 2.53 -4.16
N THR A 131 -21.43 1.78 -4.75
CA THR A 131 -22.23 0.78 -4.07
C THR A 131 -21.79 -0.62 -4.48
N PHE A 132 -21.86 -1.57 -3.55
CA PHE A 132 -21.45 -2.94 -3.79
C PHE A 132 -22.61 -3.88 -3.46
N PRO A 133 -23.09 -4.70 -4.42
CA PRO A 133 -24.07 -5.74 -4.15
C PRO A 133 -23.56 -6.72 -3.08
N ASP A 134 -24.45 -7.20 -2.20
CA ASP A 134 -24.08 -8.11 -1.12
C ASP A 134 -23.34 -9.35 -1.62
N ALA A 135 -23.84 -9.96 -2.69
CA ALA A 135 -23.20 -11.14 -3.30
C ALA A 135 -21.75 -10.87 -3.75
N ALA A 136 -21.43 -9.65 -4.23
CA ALA A 136 -20.07 -9.28 -4.62
C ALA A 136 -19.16 -9.08 -3.40
N VAL A 137 -19.70 -8.51 -2.32
CA VAL A 137 -18.98 -8.35 -1.04
C VAL A 137 -18.68 -9.70 -0.40
N ASP A 138 -19.64 -10.63 -0.46
CA ASP A 138 -19.48 -11.98 0.10
C ASP A 138 -18.42 -12.79 -0.65
N ALA A 139 -18.38 -12.66 -1.98
CA ALA A 139 -17.48 -13.43 -2.84
C ALA A 139 -16.01 -12.95 -2.82
N VAL A 140 -15.76 -11.68 -2.48
CA VAL A 140 -14.40 -11.11 -2.52
C VAL A 140 -13.69 -11.30 -1.18
N CYS A 141 -12.38 -11.60 -1.23
CA CYS A 141 -11.52 -11.51 -0.06
C CYS A 141 -10.96 -10.09 0.05
N VAL A 142 -11.15 -9.46 1.20
CA VAL A 142 -10.56 -8.17 1.52
C VAL A 142 -9.52 -8.36 2.63
N LEU A 143 -8.36 -7.75 2.45
CA LEU A 143 -7.26 -7.74 3.42
C LEU A 143 -7.09 -6.34 3.98
N ARG A 144 -6.71 -6.26 5.25
CA ARG A 144 -6.37 -5.01 5.94
C ARG A 144 -4.97 -5.11 6.53
N LEU A 145 -4.13 -4.13 6.21
CA LEU A 145 -2.83 -3.91 6.83
C LEU A 145 -2.86 -2.59 7.58
N GLU A 146 -2.48 -2.60 8.85
CA GLU A 146 -2.29 -1.40 9.67
C GLU A 146 -0.79 -1.13 9.81
N ALA A 147 -0.32 0.01 9.31
CA ALA A 147 1.10 0.32 9.37
C ALA A 147 1.52 0.66 10.81
N GLU A 148 2.36 -0.19 11.41
CA GLU A 148 3.04 0.10 12.68
C GLU A 148 4.28 0.95 12.45
N GLU A 149 5.00 0.67 11.36
CA GLU A 149 6.11 1.48 10.91
C GLU A 149 5.85 1.99 9.50
N LEU A 150 6.12 3.27 9.27
CA LEU A 150 6.01 3.90 7.96
C LEU A 150 7.10 4.96 7.81
N SER A 151 7.73 4.99 6.65
CA SER A 151 8.64 6.04 6.27
C SER A 151 8.37 6.52 4.85
N CYS A 152 8.34 7.83 4.66
CA CYS A 152 8.15 8.47 3.37
C CYS A 152 9.41 9.23 2.96
N LYS A 153 9.73 9.18 1.67
CA LYS A 153 10.85 9.89 1.06
C LYS A 153 10.41 10.63 -0.18
N GLU A 154 11.07 11.76 -0.40
CA GLU A 154 10.97 12.54 -1.62
C GLU A 154 12.34 12.99 -2.08
N HIS A 155 12.58 12.93 -3.37
CA HIS A 155 13.68 13.58 -4.08
C HIS A 155 13.11 14.20 -5.35
N LEU A 156 13.20 15.53 -5.48
CA LEU A 156 12.65 16.31 -6.59
C LEU A 156 13.78 16.93 -7.42
#